data_f6f9dbdecb0a60f1a7999d308742ebad
#
_entry.id   f6f9dbdecb0a60f1a7999d308742ebad
#
_cell.length_a   1.000
_cell.length_b   1.000
_cell.length_c   1.000
_cell.angle_alpha   90.00
_cell.angle_beta   90.00
_cell.angle_gamma   90.00
#
_symmetry.space_group_name_H-M   'P 1'
#
loop_
_entity.id
_entity.type
_entity.pdbx_description
1 polymer ?
#
loop_
_entity_poly.entity_id
_entity_poly.type
_entity_poly.pdbx_seq_one_letter_code
_entity_poly.pdbx_strand_id
1 'polypeptide(L)'
;MKVEIKANGKTIEAEISKEQAKELGLIAKKNTGYEQVEYRDEYYSVNVLGGVDDTCDVGLITDKAAYFDGNYYSDEKIAENNAKADRLLRKLRQWQAMNL
;
A
#
# COMPACT_ATOMS: atom_id res chain seq x y z
N MET A 1 22.40 -7.71 -2.61
CA MET A 1 21.80 -8.64 -1.66
C MET A 1 22.47 -10.01 -1.79
N LYS A 2 22.93 -10.56 -0.70
CA LYS A 2 23.55 -11.88 -0.68
C LYS A 2 22.51 -12.96 -0.44
N VAL A 3 22.54 -14.00 -1.25
CA VAL A 3 21.65 -15.13 -1.15
C VAL A 3 22.46 -16.40 -0.96
N GLU A 4 22.09 -17.21 0.00
CA GLU A 4 22.64 -18.54 0.20
C GLU A 4 21.75 -19.58 -0.51
N ILE A 5 22.35 -20.36 -1.40
CA ILE A 5 21.68 -21.46 -2.06
C ILE A 5 22.24 -22.75 -1.53
N LYS A 6 21.41 -23.56 -0.90
CA LYS A 6 21.77 -24.89 -0.41
C LYS A 6 21.34 -25.93 -1.45
N ALA A 7 22.30 -26.59 -2.05
CA ALA A 7 22.10 -27.69 -2.98
C ALA A 7 23.09 -28.81 -2.70
N ASN A 8 22.61 -30.05 -2.59
CA ASN A 8 23.45 -31.25 -2.37
C ASN A 8 24.42 -31.15 -1.18
N GLY A 9 24.00 -30.54 -0.07
CA GLY A 9 24.83 -30.35 1.11
C GLY A 9 25.89 -29.26 1.01
N LYS A 10 25.91 -28.53 -0.09
CA LYS A 10 26.79 -27.38 -0.31
C LYS A 10 26.02 -26.07 -0.21
N THR A 11 26.63 -25.07 0.41
CA THR A 11 26.11 -23.72 0.46
C THR A 11 26.83 -22.87 -0.57
N ILE A 12 26.10 -22.25 -1.48
CA ILE A 12 26.65 -21.33 -2.48
C ILE A 12 26.11 -19.94 -2.16
N GLU A 13 27.01 -18.98 -1.97
CA GLU A 13 26.66 -17.58 -1.84
C GLU A 13 26.64 -16.92 -3.20
N ALA A 14 25.53 -16.25 -3.52
CA ALA A 14 25.40 -15.45 -4.72
C ALA A 14 24.90 -14.06 -4.37
N GLU A 15 25.44 -13.05 -5.02
CA GLU A 15 24.94 -11.69 -4.88
C GLU A 15 24.00 -11.34 -6.01
N ILE A 16 22.78 -10.90 -5.65
CA ILE A 16 21.74 -10.52 -6.61
C ILE A 16 21.25 -9.11 -6.31
N SER A 17 20.69 -8.43 -7.32
CA SER A 17 20.04 -7.14 -7.13
C SER A 17 18.72 -7.31 -6.36
N LYS A 18 18.21 -6.21 -5.76
CA LYS A 18 16.89 -6.22 -5.11
C LYS A 18 15.77 -6.60 -6.09
N GLU A 19 15.89 -6.19 -7.34
CA GLU A 19 14.93 -6.51 -8.39
C GLU A 19 14.91 -8.00 -8.71
N GLN A 20 16.09 -8.61 -8.85
CA GLN A 20 16.21 -10.04 -9.03
C GLN A 20 15.66 -10.84 -7.84
N ALA A 21 15.91 -10.36 -6.63
CA ALA A 21 15.37 -10.97 -5.42
C ALA A 21 13.84 -10.93 -5.38
N LYS A 22 13.22 -9.85 -5.81
CA LYS A 22 11.76 -9.73 -5.94
C LYS A 22 11.21 -10.68 -7.00
N GLU A 23 11.84 -10.78 -8.15
CA GLU A 23 11.44 -11.70 -9.21
C GLU A 23 11.52 -13.16 -8.80
N LEU A 24 12.53 -13.51 -8.00
CA LEU A 24 12.71 -14.85 -7.46
C LEU A 24 11.85 -15.14 -6.22
N GLY A 25 11.09 -14.16 -5.74
CA GLY A 25 10.27 -14.31 -4.54
C GLY A 25 11.07 -14.42 -3.25
N LEU A 26 12.37 -14.06 -3.25
CA LEU A 26 13.25 -14.15 -2.10
C LEU A 26 13.08 -12.98 -1.11
N ILE A 27 12.57 -11.84 -1.60
CA ILE A 27 12.11 -10.74 -0.77
C ILE A 27 10.59 -10.81 -0.77
N ALA A 28 10.00 -11.04 0.39
CA ALA A 28 8.56 -10.94 0.55
C ALA A 28 8.12 -9.53 0.14
N LYS A 29 7.38 -9.41 -0.96
CA LYS A 29 6.63 -8.20 -1.26
C LYS A 29 5.68 -7.99 -0.08
N LYS A 30 5.97 -7.02 0.78
CA LYS A 30 5.00 -6.55 1.74
C LYS A 30 3.90 -5.84 0.96
N ASN A 31 2.89 -6.58 0.56
CA ASN A 31 1.72 -6.00 -0.08
C ASN A 31 0.69 -5.66 0.98
N THR A 32 0.96 -4.57 1.71
CA THR A 32 0.06 -4.06 2.74
C THR A 32 -1.09 -3.24 2.17
N GLY A 33 -0.98 -2.84 0.90
CA GLY A 33 -1.91 -1.92 0.27
C GLY A 33 -1.60 -0.43 0.52
N TYR A 34 -0.52 -0.15 1.24
CA TYR A 34 -0.09 1.23 1.56
C TYR A 34 1.22 1.62 0.88
N GLU A 35 1.79 0.75 0.09
CA GLU A 35 3.05 1.01 -0.60
C GLU A 35 2.88 2.08 -1.67
N GLN A 36 3.91 2.91 -1.84
CA GLN A 36 3.97 3.84 -2.94
C GLN A 36 4.08 3.07 -4.26
N VAL A 37 3.19 3.37 -5.21
CA VAL A 37 3.22 2.77 -6.55
C VAL A 37 4.35 3.39 -7.37
N GLU A 38 4.73 2.72 -8.46
CA GLU A 38 5.72 3.25 -9.38
C GLU A 38 5.16 4.43 -10.19
N TYR A 39 6.04 5.24 -10.72
CA TYR A 39 5.68 6.39 -11.55
C TYR A 39 4.76 5.97 -12.70
N ARG A 40 3.62 6.65 -12.81
CA ARG A 40 2.51 6.40 -13.73
C ARG A 40 1.61 5.21 -13.40
N ASP A 41 1.88 4.48 -12.34
CA ASP A 41 0.95 3.46 -11.88
C ASP A 41 -0.20 4.08 -11.09
N GLU A 42 -1.31 3.37 -11.04
CA GLU A 42 -2.50 3.82 -10.33
C GLU A 42 -2.38 3.59 -8.83
N TYR A 43 -2.86 4.55 -8.07
CA TYR A 43 -3.15 4.40 -6.65
C TYR A 43 -4.60 4.82 -6.38
N TYR A 44 -5.09 4.48 -5.22
CA TYR A 44 -6.47 4.73 -4.80
C TYR A 44 -6.49 5.65 -3.59
N SER A 45 -7.51 6.48 -3.50
CA SER A 45 -7.72 7.37 -2.36
C SER A 45 -9.20 7.45 -2.02
N VAL A 46 -9.50 7.76 -0.77
CA VAL A 46 -10.87 7.97 -0.30
C VAL A 46 -11.23 9.44 -0.48
N ASN A 47 -12.32 9.72 -1.20
CA ASN A 47 -12.78 11.08 -1.41
C ASN A 47 -13.70 11.57 -0.29
N VAL A 48 -14.07 12.84 -0.33
CA VAL A 48 -14.90 13.49 0.71
C VAL A 48 -16.31 12.93 0.77
N LEU A 49 -16.78 12.26 -0.27
CA LEU A 49 -18.11 11.62 -0.31
C LEU A 49 -18.08 10.19 0.23
N GLY A 50 -16.90 9.69 0.62
CA GLY A 50 -16.73 8.33 1.12
C GLY A 50 -16.57 7.28 0.03
N GLY A 51 -16.37 7.69 -1.22
CA GLY A 51 -16.04 6.81 -2.33
C GLY A 51 -14.54 6.65 -2.52
N VAL A 52 -14.15 5.78 -3.42
CA VAL A 52 -12.75 5.54 -3.78
C VAL A 52 -12.49 6.09 -5.17
N ASP A 53 -11.46 6.93 -5.29
CA ASP A 53 -10.97 7.46 -6.55
C ASP A 53 -9.69 6.74 -6.95
N ASP A 54 -9.49 6.54 -8.24
CA ASP A 54 -8.25 6.07 -8.82
C ASP A 54 -7.51 7.21 -9.50
N THR A 55 -6.19 7.26 -9.32
CA THR A 55 -5.33 8.32 -9.85
C THR A 55 -3.98 7.72 -10.18
N CYS A 56 -3.36 8.20 -11.27
CA CYS A 56 -1.98 7.81 -11.58
C CYS A 56 -1.00 8.68 -10.79
N ASP A 57 -0.01 8.06 -10.17
CA ASP A 57 1.07 8.78 -9.48
C ASP A 57 2.07 9.30 -10.50
N VAL A 58 2.05 10.61 -10.72
CA VAL A 58 3.00 11.31 -11.61
C VAL A 58 3.90 12.29 -10.84
N GLY A 59 4.01 12.10 -9.52
CA GLY A 59 4.88 12.89 -8.67
C GLY A 59 4.40 14.31 -8.41
N LEU A 60 3.11 14.59 -8.60
CA LEU A 60 2.53 15.89 -8.27
C LEU A 60 2.48 16.12 -6.76
N ILE A 61 2.34 17.39 -6.36
CA ILE A 61 2.20 17.75 -4.94
C ILE A 61 0.98 17.05 -4.32
N THR A 62 -0.11 16.92 -5.07
CA THR A 62 -1.32 16.22 -4.63
C THR A 62 -1.08 14.72 -4.37
N ASP A 63 -0.26 14.07 -5.21
CA ASP A 63 0.11 12.66 -5.03
C ASP A 63 0.95 12.47 -3.77
N LYS A 64 1.91 13.36 -3.56
CA LYS A 64 2.78 13.35 -2.37
C LYS A 64 1.99 13.63 -1.09
N ALA A 65 1.06 14.59 -1.12
CA ALA A 65 0.21 14.91 0.01
C ALA A 65 -0.69 13.73 0.38
N ALA A 66 -1.28 13.05 -0.59
CA ALA A 66 -2.09 11.85 -0.36
C ALA A 66 -1.27 10.75 0.33
N TYR A 67 -0.04 10.53 -0.11
CA TYR A 67 0.85 9.54 0.47
C TYR A 67 1.21 9.88 1.93
N PHE A 68 1.60 11.13 2.20
CA PHE A 68 1.95 11.59 3.56
C PHE A 68 0.76 11.59 4.51
N ASP A 69 -0.43 11.89 4.01
CA ASP A 69 -1.65 11.92 4.83
C ASP A 69 -2.23 10.52 5.10
N GLY A 70 -1.63 9.49 4.52
CA GLY A 70 -2.13 8.13 4.67
C GLY A 70 -3.39 7.83 3.87
N ASN A 71 -3.75 8.69 2.92
CA ASN A 71 -4.86 8.50 1.99
C ASN A 71 -4.34 8.15 0.59
N TYR A 72 -3.51 7.12 0.55
CA TYR A 72 -2.85 6.63 -0.64
C TYR A 72 -2.76 5.11 -0.53
N TYR A 73 -3.42 4.40 -1.40
CA TYR A 73 -3.53 2.95 -1.34
C TYR A 73 -3.13 2.35 -2.68
N SER A 74 -2.23 1.39 -2.66
CA SER A 74 -1.83 0.63 -3.84
C SER A 74 -2.87 -0.44 -4.22
N ASP A 75 -3.79 -0.76 -3.32
CA ASP A 75 -4.82 -1.78 -3.47
C ASP A 75 -6.21 -1.16 -3.28
N GLU A 76 -7.07 -1.32 -4.29
CA GLU A 76 -8.43 -0.79 -4.29
C GLU A 76 -9.27 -1.32 -3.12
N LYS A 77 -9.15 -2.61 -2.83
CA LYS A 77 -9.90 -3.24 -1.74
C LYS A 77 -9.54 -2.68 -0.37
N ILE A 78 -8.26 -2.38 -0.16
CA ILE A 78 -7.79 -1.74 1.07
C ILE A 78 -8.35 -0.32 1.16
N ALA A 79 -8.39 0.44 0.06
CA ALA A 79 -9.02 1.75 0.01
C ALA A 79 -10.51 1.68 0.34
N GLU A 80 -11.24 0.73 -0.24
CA GLU A 80 -12.66 0.50 0.06
C GLU A 80 -12.90 0.16 1.53
N ASN A 81 -12.07 -0.69 2.12
CA ASN A 81 -12.17 -1.06 3.54
C ASN A 81 -11.93 0.16 4.44
N ASN A 82 -10.96 1.01 4.09
CA ASN A 82 -10.71 2.26 4.84
C ASN A 82 -11.88 3.23 4.71
N ALA A 83 -12.49 3.34 3.52
CA ALA A 83 -13.66 4.18 3.32
C ALA A 83 -14.84 3.73 4.20
N LYS A 84 -15.06 2.42 4.31
CA LYS A 84 -16.10 1.84 5.17
C LYS A 84 -15.81 2.08 6.66
N ALA A 85 -14.56 1.90 7.07
CA ALA A 85 -14.12 2.11 8.45
C ALA A 85 -14.30 3.58 8.87
N ASP A 86 -13.91 4.52 8.02
CA ASP A 86 -14.07 5.96 8.26
C ASP A 86 -15.54 6.35 8.40
N ARG A 87 -16.39 5.81 7.56
CA ARG A 87 -17.84 6.05 7.64
C ARG A 87 -18.42 5.52 8.95
N LEU A 88 -18.04 4.32 9.33
CA LEU A 88 -18.48 3.70 10.58
C LEU A 88 -18.03 4.51 11.79
N LEU A 89 -16.79 4.96 11.81
CA LEU A 89 -16.22 5.77 12.87
C LEU A 89 -16.94 7.12 13.00
N ARG A 90 -17.25 7.78 11.89
CA ARG A 90 -18.03 9.02 11.88
C ARG A 90 -19.44 8.83 12.45
N LYS A 91 -20.11 7.74 12.07
CA LYS A 91 -21.43 7.39 12.62
C LYS A 91 -21.37 7.11 14.11
N LEU A 92 -20.36 6.40 14.56
CA LEU A 92 -20.17 6.11 15.98
C LEU A 92 -19.95 7.38 16.81
N ARG A 93 -19.13 8.30 16.33
CA ARG A 93 -18.90 9.60 16.97
C ARG A 93 -20.19 10.43 17.06
N GLN A 94 -20.97 10.46 16.00
CA GLN A 94 -22.26 11.12 15.96
C GLN A 94 -23.21 10.51 16.98
N TRP A 95 -23.31 9.20 17.02
CA TRP A 95 -24.16 8.48 17.98
C TRP A 95 -23.74 8.80 19.43
N GLN A 96 -22.46 8.77 19.74
CA GLN A 96 -21.95 9.11 21.07
C GLN A 96 -22.30 10.55 21.47
N ALA A 97 -22.15 11.50 20.55
CA ALA A 97 -22.49 12.91 20.81
C ALA A 97 -23.99 13.10 21.09
N MET A 98 -24.84 12.34 20.41
CA MET A 98 -26.30 12.46 20.55
C MET A 98 -26.86 11.71 21.76
N ASN A 99 -26.14 10.74 22.31
CA ASN A 99 -26.61 9.86 23.39
C ASN A 99 -25.85 10.02 24.71
N LEU A 100 -24.96 11.00 24.78
CA LEU A 100 -24.26 11.31 26.02
C LEU A 100 -24.94 12.44 26.79
#